data_3b655ffce5c8a63f6c6a16f54d0b524a
#
_entry.id   3b655ffce5c8a63f6c6a16f54d0b524a
#
_cell.length_a   1.000
_cell.length_b   1.000
_cell.length_c   1.000
_cell.angle_alpha   90.00
_cell.angle_beta   90.00
_cell.angle_gamma   90.00
#
_symmetry.space_group_name_H-M   'P 1'
#
loop_
_entity.id
_entity.type
_entity.pdbx_description
1 polymer ?
#
loop_
_entity_poly.entity_id
_entity_poly.type
_entity_poly.pdbx_seq_one_letter_code
_entity_poly.pdbx_strand_id
1 'polypeptide(L)'
;MPPIYFALQKQKKALQQARRNRINRIKESIEIIAKAMLNGDCNLSEGVLRLKMLLEPVGMSIKNHVTMLQLYEVVETMPTHEARKALKKNERMRLDLQRESAEAALEKNIKLELHQLLADIEKL
;
A
#
# COMPACT_ATOMS: atom_id res chain seq x y z
N MET A 1 -30.65 -34.20 -11.49
CA MET A 1 -30.41 -32.83 -11.05
C MET A 1 -30.83 -31.84 -12.10
N PRO A 2 -31.48 -30.76 -11.73
CA PRO A 2 -31.81 -29.70 -12.69
C PRO A 2 -30.56 -29.09 -13.32
N PRO A 3 -30.53 -28.84 -14.64
CA PRO A 3 -29.39 -28.19 -15.27
C PRO A 3 -29.05 -26.82 -14.68
N ILE A 4 -30.04 -26.09 -14.19
CA ILE A 4 -29.85 -24.76 -13.59
C ILE A 4 -29.05 -24.85 -12.29
N TYR A 5 -29.17 -25.91 -11.53
CA TYR A 5 -28.40 -26.14 -10.32
C TYR A 5 -26.90 -26.24 -10.63
N PHE A 6 -26.53 -27.02 -11.64
CA PHE A 6 -25.13 -27.14 -12.06
C PHE A 6 -24.56 -25.82 -12.58
N ALA A 7 -25.35 -25.05 -13.33
CA ALA A 7 -24.94 -23.75 -13.85
C ALA A 7 -24.64 -22.77 -12.71
N LEU A 8 -25.49 -22.75 -11.67
CA LEU A 8 -25.28 -21.89 -10.50
C LEU A 8 -24.04 -22.29 -9.71
N GLN A 9 -23.80 -23.58 -9.54
CA GLN A 9 -22.60 -24.08 -8.86
C GLN A 9 -21.33 -23.72 -9.62
N LYS A 10 -21.36 -23.84 -10.94
CA LYS A 10 -20.23 -23.49 -11.80
C LYS A 10 -19.93 -21.99 -11.73
N GLN A 11 -20.97 -21.14 -11.77
CA GLN A 11 -20.81 -19.69 -11.61
C GLN A 11 -20.20 -19.33 -10.25
N LYS A 12 -20.68 -19.96 -9.18
CA LYS A 12 -20.19 -19.73 -7.83
C LYS A 12 -18.69 -20.06 -7.71
N LYS A 13 -18.29 -21.20 -8.26
CA LYS A 13 -16.86 -21.60 -8.28
C LYS A 13 -16.02 -20.64 -9.09
N ALA A 14 -16.51 -20.18 -10.24
CA ALA A 14 -15.80 -19.23 -11.08
C ALA A 14 -15.61 -17.89 -10.37
N LEU A 15 -16.63 -17.41 -9.64
CA LEU A 15 -16.53 -16.17 -8.85
C LEU A 15 -15.52 -16.30 -7.70
N GLN A 16 -15.53 -17.43 -7.01
CA GLN A 16 -14.58 -17.70 -5.93
C GLN A 16 -13.15 -17.73 -6.45
N GLN A 17 -12.93 -18.37 -7.60
CA GLN A 17 -11.61 -18.43 -8.22
C GLN A 17 -11.15 -17.04 -8.66
N ALA A 18 -12.04 -16.23 -9.24
CA ALA A 18 -11.72 -14.87 -9.65
C ALA A 18 -11.33 -13.99 -8.46
N ARG A 19 -12.04 -14.13 -7.32
CA ARG A 19 -11.68 -13.42 -6.08
C ARG A 19 -10.31 -13.84 -5.58
N ARG A 20 -10.05 -15.14 -5.55
CA ARG A 20 -8.77 -15.68 -5.09
C ARG A 20 -7.63 -15.18 -5.96
N ASN A 21 -7.81 -15.19 -7.27
CA ASN A 21 -6.79 -14.69 -8.20
C ASN A 21 -6.52 -13.20 -7.98
N ARG A 22 -7.56 -12.40 -7.73
CA ARG A 22 -7.41 -10.97 -7.46
C ARG A 22 -6.67 -10.72 -6.14
N ILE A 23 -7.02 -11.45 -5.08
CA ILE A 23 -6.34 -11.35 -3.79
C ILE A 23 -4.87 -11.72 -3.94
N ASN A 24 -4.57 -12.79 -4.67
CA ASN A 24 -3.19 -13.22 -4.89
C ASN A 24 -2.37 -12.16 -5.64
N ARG A 25 -2.96 -11.50 -6.65
CA ARG A 25 -2.28 -10.41 -7.36
C ARG A 25 -2.00 -9.20 -6.47
N ILE A 26 -2.98 -8.82 -5.64
CA ILE A 26 -2.81 -7.69 -4.71
C ILE A 26 -1.76 -8.04 -3.66
N LYS A 27 -1.83 -9.24 -3.10
CA LYS A 27 -0.84 -9.76 -2.14
C LYS A 27 0.58 -9.68 -2.71
N GLU A 28 0.75 -10.12 -3.95
CA GLU A 28 2.04 -10.05 -4.65
C GLU A 28 2.52 -8.61 -4.80
N SER A 29 1.63 -7.69 -5.15
CA SER A 29 1.96 -6.27 -5.27
C SER A 29 2.37 -5.67 -3.92
N ILE A 30 1.68 -6.00 -2.84
CA ILE A 30 2.04 -5.57 -1.49
C ILE A 30 3.44 -6.08 -1.14
N GLU A 31 3.71 -7.35 -1.40
CA GLU A 31 5.00 -7.97 -1.12
C GLU A 31 6.14 -7.27 -1.87
N ILE A 32 5.96 -6.99 -3.15
CA ILE A 32 6.95 -6.32 -3.98
C ILE A 32 7.26 -4.92 -3.42
N ILE A 33 6.22 -4.14 -3.09
CA ILE A 33 6.40 -2.78 -2.58
C ILE A 33 7.06 -2.81 -1.20
N ALA A 34 6.60 -3.67 -0.30
CA ALA A 34 7.17 -3.76 1.04
C ALA A 34 8.66 -4.13 1.00
N LYS A 35 9.04 -5.10 0.17
CA LYS A 35 10.43 -5.49 -0.01
C LYS A 35 11.27 -4.38 -0.63
N ALA A 36 10.73 -3.67 -1.62
CA ALA A 36 11.42 -2.54 -2.24
C ALA A 36 11.66 -1.41 -1.23
N MET A 37 10.69 -1.13 -0.37
CA MET A 37 10.85 -0.15 0.70
C MET A 37 11.94 -0.56 1.70
N LEU A 38 11.96 -1.83 2.09
CA LEU A 38 12.98 -2.37 3.00
C LEU A 38 14.39 -2.29 2.41
N ASN A 39 14.52 -2.50 1.10
CA ASN A 39 15.80 -2.49 0.40
C ASN A 39 16.26 -1.07 0.00
N GLY A 40 15.43 -0.06 0.18
CA GLY A 40 15.74 1.29 -0.26
C GLY A 40 15.48 1.56 -1.73
N ASP A 41 14.87 0.62 -2.45
CA ASP A 41 14.57 0.75 -3.88
C ASP A 41 13.28 1.54 -4.12
N CYS A 42 12.45 1.70 -3.11
CA CYS A 42 11.23 2.49 -3.15
C CYS A 42 11.28 3.51 -2.03
N ASN A 43 11.00 4.77 -2.36
CA ASN A 43 10.88 5.83 -1.37
C ASN A 43 9.77 5.50 -0.37
N LEU A 44 10.01 5.74 0.93
CA LEU A 44 9.06 5.38 1.98
C LEU A 44 7.70 6.06 1.81
N SER A 45 7.69 7.33 1.45
CA SER A 45 6.45 8.08 1.25
C SER A 45 5.63 7.51 0.09
N GLU A 46 6.26 7.24 -1.04
CA GLU A 46 5.59 6.63 -2.20
C GLU A 46 5.07 5.24 -1.85
N GLY A 47 5.90 4.45 -1.17
CA GLY A 47 5.50 3.10 -0.76
C GLY A 47 4.30 3.09 0.17
N VAL A 48 4.26 3.99 1.15
CA VAL A 48 3.14 4.12 2.08
C VAL A 48 1.85 4.52 1.36
N LEU A 49 1.93 5.44 0.42
CA LEU A 49 0.77 5.85 -0.38
C LEU A 49 0.21 4.68 -1.19
N ARG A 50 1.08 3.87 -1.79
CA ARG A 50 0.67 2.68 -2.56
C ARG A 50 0.11 1.59 -1.66
N LEU A 51 0.75 1.32 -0.53
CA LEU A 51 0.29 0.29 0.41
C LEU A 51 -1.09 0.62 0.97
N LYS A 52 -1.36 1.89 1.26
CA LYS A 52 -2.68 2.32 1.72
C LYS A 52 -3.77 1.88 0.76
N MET A 53 -3.55 2.06 -0.54
CA MET A 53 -4.52 1.69 -1.56
C MET A 53 -4.64 0.17 -1.76
N LEU A 54 -3.54 -0.57 -1.62
CA LEU A 54 -3.52 -2.02 -1.85
C LEU A 54 -4.08 -2.83 -0.68
N LEU A 55 -3.96 -2.31 0.54
CA LEU A 55 -4.40 -3.04 1.74
C LEU A 55 -5.92 -3.13 1.84
N GLU A 56 -6.64 -2.07 1.48
CA GLU A 56 -8.10 -2.02 1.62
C GLU A 56 -8.83 -3.15 0.87
N PRO A 57 -8.50 -3.43 -0.41
CA PRO A 57 -9.19 -4.50 -1.15
C PRO A 57 -9.03 -5.90 -0.55
N VAL A 58 -7.99 -6.14 0.24
CA VAL A 58 -7.75 -7.44 0.88
C VAL A 58 -8.19 -7.46 2.34
N GLY A 59 -8.94 -6.45 2.78
CA GLY A 59 -9.50 -6.39 4.12
C GLY A 59 -8.53 -5.93 5.19
N MET A 60 -7.41 -5.33 4.80
CA MET A 60 -6.41 -4.80 5.72
C MET A 60 -6.44 -3.26 5.70
N SER A 61 -5.80 -2.64 6.67
CA SER A 61 -5.76 -1.18 6.76
C SER A 61 -4.39 -0.70 7.19
N ILE A 62 -3.95 0.42 6.61
CA ILE A 62 -2.72 1.08 7.03
C ILE A 62 -2.84 1.61 8.47
N LYS A 63 -4.06 1.79 8.98
CA LYS A 63 -4.30 2.22 10.36
C LYS A 63 -3.77 1.24 11.39
N ASN A 64 -3.58 -0.03 11.01
CA ASN A 64 -2.97 -1.04 11.87
C ASN A 64 -1.45 -0.90 11.96
N HIS A 65 -0.86 -0.01 11.17
CA HIS A 65 0.57 0.26 11.14
C HIS A 65 0.79 1.73 11.47
N VAL A 66 0.90 2.02 12.76
CA VAL A 66 0.86 3.38 13.32
C VAL A 66 1.91 4.30 12.69
N THR A 67 3.13 3.81 12.51
CA THR A 67 4.22 4.64 11.98
C THR A 67 4.04 4.92 10.48
N MET A 68 3.61 3.92 9.71
CA MET A 68 3.27 4.13 8.31
C MET A 68 2.09 5.09 8.16
N LEU A 69 1.11 5.01 9.05
CA LEU A 69 -0.01 5.95 9.08
C LEU A 69 0.48 7.38 9.34
N GLN A 70 1.43 7.56 10.27
CA GLN A 70 1.99 8.88 10.55
C GLN A 70 2.64 9.49 9.31
N LEU A 71 3.43 8.71 8.58
CA LEU A 71 4.03 9.20 7.35
C LEU A 71 2.97 9.48 6.28
N TYR A 72 1.98 8.61 6.16
CA TYR A 72 0.85 8.81 5.25
C TYR A 72 0.16 10.16 5.51
N GLU A 73 -0.12 10.48 6.77
CA GLU A 73 -0.77 11.73 7.14
C GLU A 73 0.08 12.97 6.80
N VAL A 74 1.39 12.84 6.82
CA VAL A 74 2.28 13.94 6.41
C VAL A 74 2.21 14.18 4.90
N VAL A 75 2.19 13.11 4.11
CA VAL A 75 2.40 13.22 2.66
C VAL A 75 1.12 13.17 1.82
N GLU A 76 0.00 12.71 2.37
CA GLU A 76 -1.24 12.50 1.60
C GLU A 76 -1.76 13.77 0.92
N THR A 77 -1.56 14.93 1.53
CA THR A 77 -2.04 16.21 1.02
C THR A 77 -0.97 16.98 0.25
N MET A 78 0.26 16.47 0.18
CA MET A 78 1.32 17.14 -0.53
C MET A 78 1.09 17.13 -2.03
N PRO A 79 1.26 18.28 -2.72
CA PRO A 79 1.11 18.34 -4.18
C PRO A 79 2.09 17.41 -4.88
N THR A 80 1.63 16.77 -5.96
CA THR A 80 2.42 15.89 -6.81
C THR A 80 2.29 16.29 -8.26
N HIS A 81 3.21 15.82 -9.10
CA HIS A 81 3.15 16.03 -10.55
C HIS A 81 2.93 17.51 -10.94
N GLU A 82 1.90 17.82 -11.67
CA GLU A 82 1.64 19.18 -12.17
C GLU A 82 1.37 20.19 -11.04
N ALA A 83 0.65 19.77 -10.00
CA ALA A 83 0.42 20.62 -8.84
C ALA A 83 1.72 20.98 -8.13
N ARG A 84 2.67 20.04 -8.04
CA ARG A 84 4.00 20.29 -7.48
C ARG A 84 4.80 21.24 -8.35
N LYS A 85 4.77 21.07 -9.67
CA LYS A 85 5.47 21.95 -10.61
C LYS A 85 4.97 23.39 -10.56
N ALA A 86 3.71 23.59 -10.22
CA ALA A 86 3.10 24.92 -10.09
C ALA A 86 3.56 25.67 -8.83
N LEU A 87 4.16 24.98 -7.86
CA LEU A 87 4.67 25.60 -6.64
C LEU A 87 5.93 26.40 -6.91
N LYS A 88 6.15 27.46 -6.11
CA LYS A 88 7.40 28.19 -6.09
C LYS A 88 8.52 27.30 -5.57
N LYS A 89 9.74 27.56 -6.00
CA LYS A 89 10.92 26.77 -5.63
C LYS A 89 11.08 26.64 -4.11
N ASN A 90 10.94 27.74 -3.37
CA ASN A 90 11.06 27.70 -1.92
C ASN A 90 9.96 26.89 -1.24
N GLU A 91 8.76 26.90 -1.79
CA GLU A 91 7.65 26.08 -1.27
C GLU A 91 7.92 24.61 -1.50
N ARG A 92 8.40 24.24 -2.70
CA ARG A 92 8.79 22.85 -2.99
C ARG A 92 9.90 22.38 -2.05
N MET A 93 10.91 23.20 -1.84
CA MET A 93 12.02 22.87 -0.95
C MET A 93 11.56 22.67 0.49
N ARG A 94 10.64 23.49 0.96
CA ARG A 94 10.08 23.35 2.30
C ARG A 94 9.30 22.06 2.46
N LEU A 95 8.46 21.72 1.48
CA LEU A 95 7.68 20.47 1.50
C LEU A 95 8.60 19.25 1.39
N ASP A 96 9.61 19.30 0.53
CA ASP A 96 10.57 18.21 0.40
C ASP A 96 11.33 17.99 1.71
N LEU A 97 11.74 19.07 2.39
CA LEU A 97 12.43 18.97 3.66
C LEU A 97 11.52 18.36 4.74
N GLN A 98 10.26 18.78 4.78
CA GLN A 98 9.28 18.23 5.72
C GLN A 98 9.09 16.73 5.49
N ARG A 99 8.93 16.31 4.23
CA ARG A 99 8.77 14.91 3.86
C ARG A 99 10.01 14.10 4.20
N GLU A 100 11.17 14.56 3.82
CA GLU A 100 12.44 13.88 4.06
C GLU A 100 12.74 13.75 5.55
N SER A 101 12.43 14.77 6.32
CA SER A 101 12.60 14.75 7.78
C SER A 101 11.68 13.71 8.42
N ALA A 102 10.43 13.63 7.96
CA ALA A 102 9.50 12.63 8.46
C ALA A 102 9.96 11.21 8.07
N GLU A 103 10.40 11.01 6.83
CA GLU A 103 10.93 9.74 6.38
C GLU A 103 12.11 9.27 7.23
N ALA A 104 13.04 10.16 7.49
CA ALA A 104 14.21 9.84 8.31
C ALA A 104 13.84 9.50 9.76
N ALA A 105 12.93 10.28 10.35
CA ALA A 105 12.51 10.07 11.73
C ALA A 105 11.74 8.78 11.93
N LEU A 106 10.96 8.36 10.93
CA LEU A 106 10.06 7.21 11.04
C LEU A 106 10.61 5.93 10.41
N GLU A 107 11.72 6.00 9.70
CA GLU A 107 12.27 4.89 8.91
C GLU A 107 12.42 3.58 9.70
N LYS A 108 13.04 3.65 10.86
CA LYS A 108 13.32 2.46 11.66
C LYS A 108 12.04 1.71 12.02
N ASN A 109 11.04 2.43 12.51
CA ASN A 109 9.79 1.83 12.93
C ASN A 109 8.94 1.38 11.73
N ILE A 110 9.01 2.10 10.62
CA ILE A 110 8.36 1.69 9.38
C ILE A 110 8.92 0.35 8.91
N LYS A 111 10.23 0.16 8.96
CA LYS A 111 10.86 -1.11 8.57
C LYS A 111 10.40 -2.27 9.44
N LEU A 112 10.24 -2.05 10.75
CA LEU A 112 9.68 -3.06 11.64
C LEU A 112 8.24 -3.40 11.25
N GLU A 113 7.43 -2.40 10.95
CA GLU A 113 6.04 -2.60 10.52
C GLU A 113 5.97 -3.32 9.17
N LEU A 114 6.89 -3.06 8.25
CA LEU A 114 6.95 -3.74 6.97
C LEU A 114 7.25 -5.24 7.13
N HIS A 115 8.15 -5.60 8.03
CA HIS A 115 8.41 -7.01 8.34
C HIS A 115 7.16 -7.69 8.91
N GLN A 116 6.43 -7.01 9.78
CA GLN A 116 5.18 -7.53 10.31
C GLN A 116 4.13 -7.66 9.21
N LEU A 117 4.03 -6.68 8.34
CA LEU A 117 3.10 -6.72 7.21
C LEU A 117 3.39 -7.91 6.30
N LEU A 118 4.65 -8.17 5.98
CA LEU A 118 5.05 -9.32 5.16
C LEU A 118 4.63 -10.64 5.79
N ALA A 119 4.75 -10.76 7.11
CA ALA A 119 4.27 -11.93 7.82
C ALA A 119 2.74 -12.04 7.78
N ASP A 120 2.04 -10.92 7.94
CA ASP A 120 0.58 -10.89 7.97
C ASP A 120 -0.05 -11.26 6.63
N ILE A 121 0.53 -10.78 5.50
CA ILE A 121 -0.03 -11.08 4.19
C ILE A 121 0.12 -12.54 3.79
N GLU A 122 1.03 -13.28 4.37
CA GLU A 122 1.15 -14.71 4.11
C GLU A 122 -0.10 -15.48 4.53
N LYS A 123 -0.88 -14.93 5.44
CA LYS A 123 -2.11 -15.54 5.95
C LYS A 123 -3.32 -15.29 5.04
N LEU A 124 -3.16 -14.48 4.03
CA LEU A 124 -4.25 -14.20 3.07
C LEU A 124 -4.57 -15.36 2.15
#